data_d799e2827ed0a5d02c50478105590504
#
_entry.id   d799e2827ed0a5d02c50478105590504
#
_cell.length_a   1.000
_cell.length_b   1.000
_cell.length_c   1.000
_cell.angle_alpha   90.00
_cell.angle_beta   90.00
_cell.angle_gamma   90.00
#
_symmetry.space_group_name_H-M   'P 1'
#
loop_
_entity.id
_entity.type
_entity.pdbx_description
1 polymer ?
#
loop_
_entity_poly.entity_id
_entity_poly.type
_entity_poly.pdbx_seq_one_letter_code
_entity_poly.pdbx_strand_id
1 'polypeptide(L)'
;MGFFGYISIMNIFFLDWNTKKCAEYHCDKHVVKMILETAQLLCGAHHVTHQVPTKYRLSTDQVPYKLSHKNHPCSIWVRESLSNYLYLCDLGLELCKEYTYRYGKRHKSQDVIEWCLTNKLNIHDKGFTEPPKAMPDEYKVTDVIESYRNYYNGAKKDFAKWKNRSAPEWFNLASTVASDQQVVLV
;
A
#
# COMPACT_ATOMS: atom_id res chain seq x y z
N MET A 1 -26.72 10.27 -15.85
CA MET A 1 -25.97 10.34 -14.57
C MET A 1 -25.16 9.07 -14.46
N GLY A 2 -23.89 9.14 -14.84
CA GLY A 2 -23.00 7.98 -14.85
C GLY A 2 -22.43 7.77 -13.46
N PHE A 3 -22.77 6.65 -12.84
CA PHE A 3 -21.97 6.11 -11.74
C PHE A 3 -20.62 5.70 -12.32
N PHE A 4 -19.62 6.55 -12.22
CA PHE A 4 -18.24 6.11 -12.34
C PHE A 4 -17.94 5.25 -11.12
N GLY A 5 -18.13 3.94 -11.29
CA GLY A 5 -17.66 2.96 -10.35
C GLY A 5 -16.17 3.19 -10.15
N TYR A 6 -15.76 3.51 -8.93
CA TYR A 6 -14.36 3.48 -8.52
C TYR A 6 -13.86 2.07 -8.80
N ILE A 7 -13.20 1.89 -9.94
CA ILE A 7 -12.40 0.69 -10.17
C ILE A 7 -11.35 0.74 -9.07
N SER A 8 -11.46 -0.18 -8.13
CA SER A 8 -10.47 -0.37 -7.07
C SER A 8 -9.16 -0.81 -7.72
N ILE A 9 -8.34 0.18 -8.11
CA ILE A 9 -7.02 -0.09 -8.66
C ILE A 9 -6.17 -0.56 -7.48
N MET A 10 -5.54 -1.73 -7.65
CA MET A 10 -4.53 -2.27 -6.74
C MET A 10 -3.47 -1.20 -6.43
N ASN A 11 -3.09 -1.01 -5.16
CA ASN A 11 -2.11 0.01 -4.78
C ASN A 11 -1.29 -0.38 -3.54
N ILE A 12 -0.23 0.37 -3.30
CA ILE A 12 0.51 0.46 -2.04
C ILE A 12 0.61 1.94 -1.73
N PHE A 13 0.13 2.38 -0.57
CA PHE A 13 0.24 3.79 -0.17
C PHE A 13 1.48 4.00 0.68
N PHE A 14 2.47 4.67 0.12
CA PHE A 14 3.72 5.02 0.80
C PHE A 14 3.54 6.38 1.49
N LEU A 15 3.05 6.38 2.73
CA LEU A 15 2.76 7.60 3.50
C LEU A 15 3.89 8.02 4.44
N ASP A 16 4.80 7.10 4.73
CA ASP A 16 6.06 7.28 5.44
C ASP A 16 6.98 6.10 5.10
N TRP A 17 8.30 6.29 5.15
CA TRP A 17 9.25 5.18 4.94
C TRP A 17 9.29 4.20 6.11
N ASN A 18 9.03 4.68 7.33
CA ASN A 18 8.84 3.80 8.48
C ASN A 18 7.48 3.09 8.36
N THR A 19 7.50 1.77 8.27
CA THR A 19 6.30 0.94 8.00
C THR A 19 5.23 1.08 9.08
N LYS A 20 5.62 1.18 10.35
CA LYS A 20 4.70 1.42 11.46
C LYS A 20 4.02 2.77 11.32
N LYS A 21 4.78 3.84 11.09
CA LYS A 21 4.25 5.18 10.88
C LYS A 21 3.37 5.24 9.64
N CYS A 22 3.79 4.60 8.56
CA CYS A 22 3.00 4.46 7.34
C CYS A 22 1.64 3.80 7.63
N ALA A 23 1.61 2.70 8.39
CA ALA A 23 0.38 2.03 8.79
C ALA A 23 -0.52 2.93 9.64
N GLU A 24 0.04 3.63 10.61
CA GLU A 24 -0.68 4.60 11.46
C GLU A 24 -1.30 5.76 10.65
N TYR A 25 -0.66 6.17 9.55
CA TYR A 25 -1.13 7.24 8.66
C TYR A 25 -2.25 6.81 7.72
N HIS A 26 -2.45 5.52 7.49
CA HIS A 26 -3.57 5.04 6.68
C HIS A 26 -4.92 5.40 7.32
N CYS A 27 -5.83 5.95 6.53
CA CYS A 27 -7.21 6.18 6.98
C CYS A 27 -7.94 4.85 7.19
N ASP A 28 -9.05 4.86 7.92
CA ASP A 28 -9.77 3.66 8.36
C ASP A 28 -10.11 2.70 7.20
N LYS A 29 -10.65 3.22 6.10
CA LYS A 29 -10.97 2.41 4.91
C LYS A 29 -9.73 1.74 4.32
N HIS A 30 -8.59 2.44 4.33
CA HIS A 30 -7.35 1.91 3.79
C HIS A 30 -6.68 0.91 4.74
N VAL A 31 -6.74 1.09 6.05
CA VAL A 31 -6.26 0.06 7.00
C VAL A 31 -6.97 -1.27 6.74
N VAL A 32 -8.28 -1.26 6.49
CA VAL A 32 -9.02 -2.49 6.17
C VAL A 32 -8.63 -3.06 4.80
N LYS A 33 -8.66 -2.21 3.77
CA LYS A 33 -8.52 -2.63 2.36
C LYS A 33 -7.09 -3.01 2.01
N MET A 34 -6.10 -2.24 2.47
CA MET A 34 -4.70 -2.43 2.05
C MET A 34 -4.07 -3.70 2.61
N ILE A 35 -4.57 -4.28 3.69
CA ILE A 35 -4.14 -5.61 4.16
C ILE A 35 -4.50 -6.67 3.13
N LEU A 36 -5.72 -6.64 2.59
CA LEU A 36 -6.13 -7.56 1.53
C LEU A 36 -5.30 -7.38 0.26
N GLU A 37 -5.12 -6.14 -0.19
CA GLU A 37 -4.35 -5.84 -1.41
C GLU A 37 -2.87 -6.22 -1.24
N THR A 38 -2.27 -5.98 -0.07
CA THR A 38 -0.93 -6.44 0.27
C THR A 38 -0.80 -7.96 0.14
N ALA A 39 -1.74 -8.73 0.72
CA ALA A 39 -1.75 -10.18 0.60
C ALA A 39 -1.88 -10.63 -0.86
N GLN A 40 -2.71 -9.96 -1.65
CA GLN A 40 -2.88 -10.25 -3.09
C GLN A 40 -1.60 -9.96 -3.89
N LEU A 41 -0.93 -8.83 -3.63
CA LEU A 41 0.34 -8.46 -4.28
C LEU A 41 1.45 -9.46 -3.97
N LEU A 42 1.60 -9.83 -2.70
CA LEU A 42 2.60 -10.81 -2.25
C LEU A 42 2.35 -12.19 -2.87
N CYS A 43 1.11 -12.68 -2.85
CA CYS A 43 0.74 -13.94 -3.50
C CYS A 43 0.95 -13.86 -5.02
N GLY A 44 0.60 -12.74 -5.65
CA GLY A 44 0.84 -12.50 -7.06
C GLY A 44 2.31 -12.62 -7.46
N ALA A 45 3.22 -12.12 -6.60
CA ALA A 45 4.66 -12.26 -6.80
C ALA A 45 5.08 -13.75 -6.80
N HIS A 46 4.54 -14.57 -5.89
CA HIS A 46 4.78 -16.03 -5.90
C HIS A 46 4.34 -16.68 -7.21
N HIS A 47 3.14 -16.39 -7.68
CA HIS A 47 2.62 -16.97 -8.93
C HIS A 47 3.49 -16.62 -10.15
N VAL A 48 3.98 -15.38 -10.22
CA VAL A 48 4.77 -14.91 -11.38
C VAL A 48 6.19 -15.45 -11.36
N THR A 49 6.83 -15.51 -10.19
CA THR A 49 8.22 -16.00 -10.07
C THR A 49 8.34 -17.51 -10.13
N HIS A 50 7.24 -18.24 -10.01
CA HIS A 50 7.18 -19.69 -10.11
C HIS A 50 7.37 -20.25 -11.53
N GLN A 51 7.58 -19.43 -12.53
CA GLN A 51 7.69 -19.89 -13.93
C GLN A 51 8.99 -20.62 -14.28
N VAL A 52 9.97 -20.74 -13.36
CA VAL A 52 11.21 -21.52 -13.57
C VAL A 52 11.19 -22.77 -12.69
N PRO A 53 11.28 -24.00 -13.19
CA PRO A 53 11.28 -25.23 -12.39
C PRO A 53 12.53 -25.31 -11.50
N THR A 54 12.34 -25.36 -10.19
CA THR A 54 13.41 -25.67 -9.24
C THR A 54 12.92 -26.71 -8.22
N LYS A 55 13.86 -27.56 -7.78
CA LYS A 55 13.59 -28.71 -6.89
C LYS A 55 12.94 -28.36 -5.53
N TYR A 56 12.95 -27.09 -5.15
CA TYR A 56 12.47 -26.60 -3.84
C TYR A 56 11.28 -25.62 -3.94
N ARG A 57 10.53 -25.66 -5.03
CA ARG A 57 9.40 -24.75 -5.22
C ARG A 57 8.14 -25.27 -4.60
N LEU A 58 7.45 -24.34 -3.91
CA LEU A 58 6.03 -24.51 -3.63
C LEU A 58 5.24 -24.61 -4.94
N SER A 59 4.32 -25.57 -5.02
CA SER A 59 3.32 -25.59 -6.09
C SER A 59 2.49 -24.29 -6.04
N THR A 60 2.07 -23.78 -7.19
CA THR A 60 1.17 -22.62 -7.25
C THR A 60 -0.15 -22.87 -6.49
N ASP A 61 -0.52 -24.14 -6.31
CA ASP A 61 -1.71 -24.56 -5.55
C ASP A 61 -1.56 -24.30 -4.04
N GLN A 62 -0.34 -24.11 -3.55
CA GLN A 62 -0.06 -23.80 -2.14
C GLN A 62 -0.10 -22.29 -1.84
N VAL A 63 -0.12 -21.44 -2.87
CA VAL A 63 -0.22 -19.98 -2.70
C VAL A 63 -1.64 -19.62 -2.28
N PRO A 64 -1.84 -18.97 -1.10
CA PRO A 64 -3.18 -18.80 -0.53
C PRO A 64 -4.18 -18.04 -1.40
N TYR A 65 -3.72 -16.99 -2.11
CA TYR A 65 -4.57 -16.18 -2.99
C TYR A 65 -4.19 -16.36 -4.45
N LYS A 66 -5.20 -16.27 -5.32
CA LYS A 66 -5.04 -16.37 -6.78
C LYS A 66 -4.30 -15.17 -7.35
N LEU A 67 -3.63 -15.36 -8.48
CA LEU A 67 -2.99 -14.29 -9.24
C LEU A 67 -4.01 -13.24 -9.68
N SER A 68 -3.71 -12.00 -9.40
CA SER A 68 -4.45 -10.83 -9.89
C SER A 68 -3.49 -9.71 -10.25
N HIS A 69 -3.87 -8.85 -11.21
CA HIS A 69 -3.16 -7.60 -11.54
C HIS A 69 -1.64 -7.74 -11.79
N LYS A 70 -1.19 -8.85 -12.41
CA LYS A 70 0.24 -9.18 -12.55
C LYS A 70 1.09 -8.09 -13.22
N ASN A 71 0.49 -7.28 -14.08
CA ASN A 71 1.16 -6.21 -14.83
C ASN A 71 0.99 -4.82 -14.20
N HIS A 72 0.31 -4.71 -13.06
CA HIS A 72 0.20 -3.44 -12.34
C HIS A 72 1.58 -3.00 -11.82
N PRO A 73 1.93 -1.69 -11.84
CA PRO A 73 3.25 -1.21 -11.40
C PRO A 73 3.64 -1.68 -9.99
N CYS A 74 2.71 -1.68 -9.03
CA CYS A 74 2.98 -2.19 -7.68
C CYS A 74 3.29 -3.70 -7.68
N SER A 75 2.60 -4.50 -8.52
CA SER A 75 2.88 -5.94 -8.65
C SER A 75 4.27 -6.22 -9.24
N ILE A 76 4.70 -5.40 -10.20
CA ILE A 76 6.04 -5.49 -10.80
C ILE A 76 7.09 -5.12 -9.74
N TRP A 77 6.91 -3.99 -9.06
CA TRP A 77 7.81 -3.50 -8.04
C TRP A 77 8.05 -4.51 -6.91
N VAL A 78 6.99 -5.14 -6.40
CA VAL A 78 7.08 -6.14 -5.31
C VAL A 78 8.01 -7.29 -5.65
N ARG A 79 8.01 -7.77 -6.91
CA ARG A 79 8.83 -8.90 -7.37
C ARG A 79 10.16 -8.51 -8.04
N GLU A 80 10.45 -7.23 -8.10
CA GLU A 80 11.69 -6.71 -8.69
C GLU A 80 12.91 -6.99 -7.81
N SER A 81 12.74 -6.93 -6.49
CA SER A 81 13.78 -7.15 -5.49
C SER A 81 13.24 -7.82 -4.24
N LEU A 82 14.05 -8.67 -3.61
CA LEU A 82 13.68 -9.28 -2.32
C LEU A 82 13.46 -8.21 -1.23
N SER A 83 14.24 -7.14 -1.24
CA SER A 83 14.07 -6.01 -0.31
C SER A 83 12.70 -5.35 -0.45
N ASN A 84 12.19 -5.17 -1.69
CA ASN A 84 10.84 -4.62 -1.92
C ASN A 84 9.75 -5.56 -1.37
N TYR A 85 9.90 -6.85 -1.63
CA TYR A 85 8.98 -7.87 -1.14
C TYR A 85 8.92 -7.90 0.40
N LEU A 86 10.08 -7.88 1.05
CA LEU A 86 10.17 -7.89 2.52
C LEU A 86 9.62 -6.60 3.13
N TYR A 87 9.87 -5.45 2.50
CA TYR A 87 9.25 -4.19 2.92
C TYR A 87 7.72 -4.27 2.89
N LEU A 88 7.14 -4.84 1.83
CA LEU A 88 5.69 -4.99 1.73
C LEU A 88 5.13 -5.97 2.76
N CYS A 89 5.86 -7.05 3.07
CA CYS A 89 5.50 -7.95 4.18
C CYS A 89 5.44 -7.20 5.51
N ASP A 90 6.47 -6.40 5.80
CA ASP A 90 6.56 -5.62 7.03
C ASP A 90 5.43 -4.57 7.13
N LEU A 91 5.22 -3.78 6.08
CA LEU A 91 4.10 -2.83 6.02
C LEU A 91 2.75 -3.53 6.21
N GLY A 92 2.56 -4.69 5.58
CA GLY A 92 1.32 -5.46 5.72
C GLY A 92 1.08 -5.94 7.16
N LEU A 93 2.13 -6.37 7.86
CA LEU A 93 2.03 -6.77 9.26
C LEU A 93 1.80 -5.58 10.20
N GLU A 94 2.40 -4.43 9.93
CA GLU A 94 2.11 -3.20 10.68
C GLU A 94 0.66 -2.72 10.44
N LEU A 95 0.13 -2.83 9.22
CA LEU A 95 -1.29 -2.59 8.93
C LEU A 95 -2.20 -3.56 9.70
N CYS A 96 -1.80 -4.83 9.84
CA CYS A 96 -2.56 -5.81 10.64
C CYS A 96 -2.59 -5.44 12.13
N LYS A 97 -1.46 -4.97 12.69
CA LYS A 97 -1.40 -4.44 14.06
C LYS A 97 -2.31 -3.22 14.22
N GLU A 98 -2.25 -2.30 13.27
CA GLU A 98 -3.09 -1.10 13.26
C GLU A 98 -4.58 -1.44 13.15
N TYR A 99 -4.94 -2.42 12.32
CA TYR A 99 -6.30 -2.94 12.24
C TYR A 99 -6.79 -3.50 13.58
N THR A 100 -5.96 -4.31 14.24
CA THR A 100 -6.28 -4.87 15.56
C THR A 100 -6.42 -3.76 16.61
N TYR A 101 -5.55 -2.76 16.59
CA TYR A 101 -5.62 -1.60 17.48
C TYR A 101 -6.94 -0.82 17.32
N ARG A 102 -7.36 -0.57 16.06
CA ARG A 102 -8.58 0.21 15.78
C ARG A 102 -9.88 -0.56 16.00
N TYR A 103 -9.88 -1.88 15.69
CA TYR A 103 -11.10 -2.67 15.60
C TYR A 103 -11.19 -3.83 16.60
N GLY A 104 -10.16 -4.09 17.39
CA GLY A 104 -10.14 -5.12 18.42
C GLY A 104 -10.22 -6.55 17.89
N LYS A 105 -9.88 -6.79 16.62
CA LYS A 105 -9.93 -8.12 15.98
C LYS A 105 -8.83 -8.31 14.96
N ARG A 106 -8.53 -9.58 14.69
CA ARG A 106 -7.53 -9.98 13.69
C ARG A 106 -8.10 -9.90 12.27
N HIS A 107 -7.34 -9.34 11.33
CA HIS A 107 -7.74 -9.32 9.91
C HIS A 107 -7.53 -10.69 9.26
N LYS A 108 -8.49 -11.15 8.45
CA LYS A 108 -8.47 -12.49 7.81
C LYS A 108 -7.24 -12.71 6.91
N SER A 109 -6.76 -11.68 6.23
CA SER A 109 -5.59 -11.78 5.35
C SER A 109 -4.25 -11.73 6.09
N GLN A 110 -4.23 -11.60 7.42
CA GLN A 110 -2.98 -11.59 8.18
C GLN A 110 -2.25 -12.93 8.05
N ASP A 111 -2.95 -14.05 8.15
CA ASP A 111 -2.35 -15.39 7.99
C ASP A 111 -1.69 -15.56 6.62
N VAL A 112 -2.26 -14.93 5.58
CA VAL A 112 -1.69 -14.95 4.22
C VAL A 112 -0.38 -14.16 4.16
N ILE A 113 -0.31 -12.98 4.79
CA ILE A 113 0.92 -12.18 4.83
C ILE A 113 2.01 -12.91 5.64
N GLU A 114 1.65 -13.51 6.77
CA GLU A 114 2.56 -14.32 7.59
C GLU A 114 3.07 -15.54 6.82
N TRP A 115 2.20 -16.20 6.04
CA TRP A 115 2.59 -17.27 5.14
C TRP A 115 3.60 -16.79 4.09
N CYS A 116 3.36 -15.64 3.47
CA CYS A 116 4.27 -15.03 2.49
C CYS A 116 5.64 -14.71 3.10
N LEU A 117 5.69 -14.18 4.31
CA LEU A 117 6.95 -13.88 5.01
C LEU A 117 7.73 -15.18 5.35
N THR A 118 7.04 -16.22 5.79
CA THR A 118 7.64 -17.53 6.10
C THR A 118 8.18 -18.20 4.82
N ASN A 119 7.44 -18.12 3.73
CA ASN A 119 7.76 -18.73 2.44
C ASN A 119 8.31 -17.68 1.45
N LYS A 120 9.14 -16.75 1.91
CA LYS A 120 9.65 -15.63 1.11
C LYS A 120 10.18 -16.06 -0.25
N LEU A 121 10.08 -15.16 -1.22
CA LEU A 121 10.52 -15.40 -2.59
C LEU A 121 12.02 -15.70 -2.66
N ASN A 122 12.38 -16.63 -3.54
CA ASN A 122 13.77 -16.87 -3.92
C ASN A 122 14.09 -16.06 -5.20
N ILE A 123 14.22 -14.75 -5.05
CA ILE A 123 14.59 -13.82 -6.12
C ILE A 123 15.82 -13.02 -5.70
N HIS A 124 16.51 -12.46 -6.70
CA HIS A 124 17.67 -11.62 -6.45
C HIS A 124 17.31 -10.38 -5.63
N ASP A 125 18.14 -10.05 -4.64
CA ASP A 125 18.01 -8.80 -3.89
C ASP A 125 18.86 -7.71 -4.53
N LYS A 126 18.18 -6.72 -5.10
CA LYS A 126 18.80 -5.52 -5.68
C LYS A 126 18.80 -4.33 -4.71
N GLY A 127 18.43 -4.57 -3.44
CA GLY A 127 18.13 -3.51 -2.49
C GLY A 127 16.72 -2.96 -2.69
N PHE A 128 16.36 -2.00 -1.85
CA PHE A 128 15.08 -1.29 -1.95
C PHE A 128 15.11 -0.35 -3.15
N THR A 129 14.19 -0.53 -4.09
CA THR A 129 14.08 0.31 -5.29
C THR A 129 13.00 1.37 -5.13
N GLU A 130 13.04 2.42 -5.94
CA GLU A 130 12.03 3.48 -5.88
C GLU A 130 10.63 2.91 -6.18
N PRO A 131 9.65 3.11 -5.27
CA PRO A 131 8.29 2.64 -5.49
C PRO A 131 7.58 3.40 -6.62
N PRO A 132 6.64 2.74 -7.33
CA PRO A 132 5.85 3.40 -8.36
C PRO A 132 4.87 4.40 -7.75
N LYS A 133 4.67 5.53 -8.43
CA LYS A 133 3.65 6.53 -8.11
C LYS A 133 2.32 6.14 -8.79
N ALA A 134 1.59 5.19 -8.19
CA ALA A 134 0.35 4.64 -8.74
C ALA A 134 -0.86 5.52 -8.37
N MET A 135 -0.94 6.70 -9.00
CA MET A 135 -1.98 7.70 -8.80
C MET A 135 -2.13 8.58 -10.05
N PRO A 136 -3.20 9.39 -10.16
CA PRO A 136 -3.33 10.40 -11.22
C PRO A 136 -2.15 11.39 -11.23
N ASP A 137 -1.76 11.86 -12.42
CA ASP A 137 -0.56 12.69 -12.63
C ASP A 137 -0.61 14.00 -11.85
N GLU A 138 -1.79 14.56 -11.61
CA GLU A 138 -1.99 15.80 -10.83
C GLU A 138 -1.44 15.75 -9.39
N TYR A 139 -1.29 14.54 -8.82
CA TYR A 139 -0.75 14.35 -7.46
C TYR A 139 0.74 14.04 -7.44
N LYS A 140 1.34 13.75 -8.61
CA LYS A 140 2.73 13.32 -8.71
C LYS A 140 3.68 14.50 -8.60
N VAL A 141 4.62 14.39 -7.68
CA VAL A 141 5.80 15.24 -7.54
C VAL A 141 7.06 14.38 -7.53
N THR A 142 8.24 14.97 -7.40
CA THR A 142 9.50 14.21 -7.39
C THR A 142 9.54 13.18 -6.27
N ASP A 143 9.19 13.57 -5.05
CA ASP A 143 9.17 12.70 -3.88
C ASP A 143 7.96 11.74 -3.89
N VAL A 144 8.21 10.45 -3.61
CA VAL A 144 7.17 9.41 -3.59
C VAL A 144 6.21 9.61 -2.43
N ILE A 145 6.72 9.86 -1.22
CA ILE A 145 5.89 10.05 -0.02
C ILE A 145 4.98 11.27 -0.20
N GLU A 146 5.54 12.39 -0.66
CA GLU A 146 4.78 13.61 -0.91
C GLU A 146 3.69 13.38 -1.97
N SER A 147 3.98 12.65 -3.04
CA SER A 147 2.99 12.29 -4.07
C SER A 147 1.80 11.52 -3.47
N TYR A 148 2.05 10.52 -2.61
CA TYR A 148 0.97 9.77 -1.95
C TYR A 148 0.20 10.61 -0.92
N ARG A 149 0.87 11.52 -0.20
CA ARG A 149 0.23 12.49 0.71
C ARG A 149 -0.65 13.48 -0.05
N ASN A 150 -0.21 13.97 -1.20
CA ASN A 150 -1.02 14.80 -2.10
C ASN A 150 -2.26 14.05 -2.59
N TYR A 151 -2.10 12.77 -2.96
CA TYR A 151 -3.22 11.92 -3.36
C TYR A 151 -4.24 11.72 -2.23
N TYR A 152 -3.78 11.59 -0.99
CA TYR A 152 -4.66 11.53 0.19
C TYR A 152 -5.42 12.85 0.38
N ASN A 153 -4.73 13.97 0.36
CA ASN A 153 -5.32 15.31 0.56
C ASN A 153 -6.30 15.69 -0.57
N GLY A 154 -6.06 15.25 -1.79
CA GLY A 154 -6.95 15.51 -2.92
C GLY A 154 -8.11 14.53 -2.99
N ALA A 155 -7.83 13.26 -3.24
CA ALA A 155 -8.82 12.27 -3.61
C ALA A 155 -9.46 11.51 -2.44
N LYS A 156 -8.88 11.55 -1.24
CA LYS A 156 -9.32 10.74 -0.09
C LYS A 156 -9.93 11.56 1.05
N LYS A 157 -9.82 12.88 1.02
CA LYS A 157 -10.24 13.77 2.11
C LYS A 157 -11.70 13.60 2.52
N ASP A 158 -12.60 13.33 1.59
CA ASP A 158 -14.05 13.26 1.86
C ASP A 158 -14.44 12.06 2.73
N PHE A 159 -13.62 11.00 2.75
CA PHE A 159 -13.92 9.80 3.53
C PHE A 159 -12.81 9.45 4.54
N ALA A 160 -11.68 10.14 4.53
CA ALA A 160 -10.56 9.82 5.40
C ALA A 160 -10.90 10.12 6.86
N LYS A 161 -10.84 9.09 7.69
CA LYS A 161 -11.03 9.13 9.14
C LYS A 161 -10.00 8.21 9.80
N TRP A 162 -9.67 8.50 11.05
CA TRP A 162 -8.69 7.75 11.85
C TRP A 162 -9.27 7.37 13.20
N LYS A 163 -9.89 6.19 13.28
CA LYS A 163 -10.45 5.66 14.52
C LYS A 163 -9.35 5.45 15.57
N ASN A 164 -9.54 5.99 16.77
CA ASN A 164 -8.60 5.90 17.89
C ASN A 164 -7.21 6.52 17.62
N ARG A 165 -7.07 7.35 16.58
CA ARG A 165 -5.87 8.09 16.24
C ARG A 165 -6.20 9.51 15.79
N SER A 166 -5.24 10.42 15.94
CA SER A 166 -5.30 11.72 15.29
C SER A 166 -4.99 11.56 13.79
N ALA A 167 -5.59 12.41 12.97
CA ALA A 167 -5.17 12.53 11.57
C ALA A 167 -3.69 12.92 11.49
N PRO A 168 -2.95 12.48 10.46
CA PRO A 168 -1.55 12.88 10.28
C PRO A 168 -1.42 14.41 10.17
N GLU A 169 -0.34 14.98 10.70
CA GLU A 169 -0.10 16.42 10.67
C GLU A 169 -0.09 17.02 9.26
N TRP A 170 0.38 16.27 8.27
CA TRP A 170 0.39 16.67 6.86
C TRP A 170 -0.99 16.60 6.19
N PHE A 171 -1.98 15.98 6.82
CA PHE A 171 -3.32 15.86 6.26
C PHE A 171 -4.07 17.20 6.42
N ASN A 172 -4.66 17.70 5.34
CA ASN A 172 -5.36 18.99 5.26
C ASN A 172 -4.48 20.27 5.38
N LEU A 173 -3.16 20.16 5.49
CA LEU A 173 -2.28 21.36 5.50
C LEU A 173 -2.38 22.18 4.20
N ALA A 174 -2.77 21.58 3.08
CA ALA A 174 -2.91 22.27 1.80
C ALA A 174 -4.12 23.22 1.72
N SER A 175 -5.08 23.13 2.64
CA SER A 175 -6.26 24.03 2.66
C SER A 175 -6.00 25.34 3.43
N THR A 176 -4.96 25.41 4.24
CA THR A 176 -4.59 26.63 4.98
C THR A 176 -3.73 27.59 4.16
N VAL A 177 -3.00 27.10 3.17
CA VAL A 177 -2.12 27.95 2.34
C VAL A 177 -2.90 28.72 1.27
N ALA A 178 -4.07 28.21 0.85
CA ALA A 178 -4.91 28.89 -0.14
C ALA A 178 -5.76 30.04 0.43
N SER A 179 -5.91 30.14 1.76
CA SER A 179 -6.69 31.19 2.42
C SER A 179 -5.88 32.45 2.79
N ASP A 180 -4.54 32.34 2.83
CA ASP A 180 -3.68 33.47 3.24
C ASP A 180 -3.15 34.32 2.06
N GLN A 181 -3.49 33.95 0.81
CA GLN A 181 -3.09 34.78 -0.36
C GLN A 181 -4.18 35.73 -0.87
N GLN A 182 -5.26 35.95 -0.14
CA GLN A 182 -6.35 36.86 -0.56
C GLN A 182 -6.55 38.08 0.34
N VAL A 183 -5.54 38.50 1.06
CA VAL A 183 -5.56 39.83 1.73
C VAL A 183 -4.21 40.52 1.56
N VAL A 184 -3.99 41.16 0.46
CA VAL A 184 -3.32 42.49 0.34
C VAL A 184 -3.48 42.98 -1.11
N LEU A 185 -4.55 43.71 -1.40
CA LEU A 185 -4.58 44.76 -2.37
C LEU A 185 -5.65 45.78 -1.91
N VAL A 186 -5.22 46.74 -1.18
CA VAL A 186 -5.81 48.08 -1.16
C VAL A 186 -4.64 49.06 -1.22
#